data_d5168d6bf676c89f69ec7ae04e17cba1
#
_entry.id   d5168d6bf676c89f69ec7ae04e17cba1
#
_cell.length_a   1.000
_cell.length_b   1.000
_cell.length_c   1.000
_cell.angle_alpha   90.00
_cell.angle_beta   90.00
_cell.angle_gamma   90.00
#
_symmetry.space_group_name_H-M   'P 1'
#
loop_
_entity.id
_entity.type
_entity.pdbx_description
1 polymer ?
#
loop_
_entity_poly.entity_id
_entity_poly.type
_entity_poly.pdbx_seq_one_letter_code
_entity_poly.pdbx_strand_id
1 'polypeptide(L)'
;TEFLIRQIPFIGWKMWSIQALVMITALIFFCGTDRGAVDMTWLLTGRQLAFWVGALGTVMAMIGIPYVMQSFRYRMYEMEKAAKNGFARMLLSRMVVLSVGDLVTVLLCMIVISSKNYASAGMVLLWYLAPLFLIGSFCTGWMQKIEAKFDMEDQTLRCIQICEGACVGLLILQYLLYIKLPSVYGNTGWWIGILVIAAGAMLYQGKKVIIIQS
;
A
#
# COMPACT_ATOMS: atom_id res chain seq x y z
N THR A 1 5.85 -3.76 22.42
CA THR A 1 6.87 -4.34 21.50
C THR A 1 6.68 -5.84 21.32
N GLU A 2 6.54 -6.64 22.42
CA GLU A 2 6.35 -8.10 22.33
C GLU A 2 5.09 -8.52 21.53
N PHE A 3 4.00 -7.75 21.64
CA PHE A 3 2.76 -8.03 20.92
C PHE A 3 2.95 -7.93 19.40
N LEU A 4 3.72 -6.95 18.92
CA LEU A 4 4.01 -6.79 17.48
C LEU A 4 4.87 -7.95 16.94
N ILE A 5 5.86 -8.40 17.71
CA ILE A 5 6.75 -9.51 17.31
C ILE A 5 5.95 -10.82 17.19
N ARG A 6 4.99 -11.05 18.08
CA ARG A 6 4.12 -12.23 18.03
C ARG A 6 3.15 -12.23 16.84
N GLN A 7 2.90 -11.07 16.21
CA GLN A 7 2.04 -10.97 15.02
C GLN A 7 2.76 -11.36 13.72
N ILE A 8 4.10 -11.30 13.68
CA ILE A 8 4.90 -11.62 12.49
C ILE A 8 4.61 -13.04 11.94
N PRO A 9 4.63 -14.12 12.78
CA PRO A 9 4.32 -15.46 12.30
C PRO A 9 2.84 -15.64 11.91
N PHE A 10 1.92 -14.83 12.45
CA PHE A 10 0.49 -14.88 12.12
C PHE A 10 0.18 -14.39 10.70
N ILE A 11 0.98 -13.48 10.15
CA ILE A 11 0.83 -12.96 8.78
C ILE A 11 1.11 -14.05 7.74
N GLY A 12 1.81 -15.11 8.14
CA GLY A 12 2.06 -16.30 7.31
C GLY A 12 3.22 -16.12 6.33
N TRP A 13 4.00 -17.17 6.17
CA TRP A 13 5.15 -17.20 5.27
C TRP A 13 4.81 -16.87 3.82
N LYS A 14 3.61 -17.27 3.36
CA LYS A 14 3.15 -17.07 1.98
C LYS A 14 3.11 -15.58 1.58
N MET A 15 2.66 -14.70 2.47
CA MET A 15 2.62 -13.27 2.20
C MET A 15 4.03 -12.70 2.05
N TRP A 16 4.91 -13.01 3.00
CA TRP A 16 6.29 -12.53 2.95
C TRP A 16 7.01 -13.00 1.68
N SER A 17 6.74 -14.24 1.23
CA SER A 17 7.29 -14.78 -0.02
C SER A 17 6.79 -14.01 -1.24
N ILE A 18 5.49 -13.68 -1.31
CA ILE A 18 4.92 -12.93 -2.43
C ILE A 18 5.49 -11.50 -2.44
N GLN A 19 5.53 -10.84 -1.28
CA GLN A 19 6.08 -9.49 -1.16
C GLN A 19 7.56 -9.44 -1.54
N ALA A 20 8.36 -10.41 -1.07
CA ALA A 20 9.76 -10.55 -1.44
C ALA A 20 9.94 -10.82 -2.95
N LEU A 21 9.09 -11.64 -3.55
CA LEU A 21 9.14 -11.93 -4.99
C LEU A 21 8.85 -10.67 -5.81
N VAL A 22 7.82 -9.89 -5.46
CA VAL A 22 7.51 -8.61 -6.12
C VAL A 22 8.65 -7.62 -5.94
N MET A 23 9.21 -7.52 -4.75
CA MET A 23 10.37 -6.66 -4.47
C MET A 23 11.59 -7.06 -5.33
N ILE A 24 11.93 -8.35 -5.38
CA ILE A 24 13.05 -8.86 -6.18
C ILE A 24 12.82 -8.58 -7.66
N THR A 25 11.60 -8.80 -8.16
CA THR A 25 11.24 -8.52 -9.56
C THR A 25 11.40 -7.03 -9.88
N ALA A 26 10.93 -6.14 -8.99
CA ALA A 26 11.11 -4.70 -9.14
C ALA A 26 12.59 -4.30 -9.13
N LEU A 27 13.39 -4.86 -8.22
CA LEU A 27 14.83 -4.59 -8.16
C LEU A 27 15.55 -5.07 -9.43
N ILE A 28 15.24 -6.27 -9.93
CA ILE A 28 15.79 -6.78 -11.19
C ILE A 28 15.41 -5.85 -12.33
N PHE A 29 14.17 -5.38 -12.39
CA PHE A 29 13.71 -4.43 -13.40
C PHE A 29 14.50 -3.12 -13.34
N PHE A 30 14.68 -2.51 -12.17
CA PHE A 30 15.43 -1.27 -12.02
C PHE A 30 16.95 -1.45 -12.17
N CYS A 31 17.51 -2.62 -11.81
CA CYS A 31 18.93 -2.92 -12.00
C CYS A 31 19.26 -3.37 -13.43
N GLY A 32 18.37 -4.13 -14.06
CA GLY A 32 18.62 -4.79 -15.35
C GLY A 32 18.72 -3.82 -16.54
N THR A 33 18.24 -2.61 -16.38
CA THR A 33 18.28 -1.57 -17.42
C THR A 33 19.71 -1.11 -17.80
N ASP A 34 20.75 -1.51 -17.05
CA ASP A 34 22.15 -1.14 -17.33
C ASP A 34 22.93 -2.16 -18.19
N ARG A 35 22.39 -3.35 -18.40
CA ARG A 35 23.13 -4.40 -19.13
C ARG A 35 22.85 -4.38 -20.62
N GLY A 36 23.26 -3.32 -21.31
CA GLY A 36 23.69 -3.23 -22.72
C GLY A 36 23.02 -4.03 -23.84
N ALA A 37 21.93 -4.74 -23.58
CA ALA A 37 21.28 -5.58 -24.58
C ALA A 37 20.19 -4.85 -25.39
N VAL A 38 19.66 -3.75 -24.87
CA VAL A 38 18.71 -2.86 -25.57
C VAL A 38 18.92 -1.48 -24.98
N ASP A 39 19.01 -0.42 -25.80
CA ASP A 39 19.01 0.97 -25.37
C ASP A 39 17.68 1.32 -24.67
N MET A 40 17.47 0.80 -23.46
CA MET A 40 16.31 1.10 -22.62
C MET A 40 16.44 2.41 -21.85
N THR A 41 17.40 3.25 -22.17
CA THR A 41 17.57 4.60 -21.61
C THR A 41 16.32 5.47 -21.79
N TRP A 42 15.52 5.21 -22.83
CA TRP A 42 14.24 5.86 -23.06
C TRP A 42 13.14 5.41 -22.07
N LEU A 43 13.26 4.23 -21.46
CA LEU A 43 12.28 3.68 -20.51
C LEU A 43 12.37 4.32 -19.13
N LEU A 44 13.47 5.01 -18.82
CA LEU A 44 13.73 5.59 -17.50
C LEU A 44 13.70 7.12 -17.49
N THR A 45 12.94 7.74 -18.40
CA THR A 45 12.60 9.15 -18.25
C THR A 45 11.87 9.33 -16.91
N GLY A 46 12.18 10.36 -16.14
CA GLY A 46 11.65 10.57 -14.79
C GLY A 46 10.12 10.35 -14.63
N ARG A 47 9.35 10.59 -15.70
CA ARG A 47 7.91 10.37 -15.79
C ARG A 47 7.53 8.88 -15.78
N GLN A 48 8.27 8.06 -16.52
CA GLN A 48 8.03 6.62 -16.59
C GLN A 48 8.41 5.95 -15.27
N LEU A 49 9.52 6.40 -14.69
CA LEU A 49 9.97 5.97 -13.37
C LEU A 49 8.92 6.26 -12.31
N ALA A 50 8.32 7.46 -12.32
CA ALA A 50 7.26 7.84 -11.39
C ALA A 50 6.03 6.94 -11.52
N PHE A 51 5.65 6.59 -12.76
CA PHE A 51 4.56 5.65 -13.03
C PHE A 51 4.87 4.25 -12.47
N TRP A 52 6.04 3.69 -12.76
CA TRP A 52 6.42 2.35 -12.30
C TRP A 52 6.56 2.26 -10.78
N VAL A 53 7.14 3.29 -10.15
CA VAL A 53 7.24 3.35 -8.68
C VAL A 53 5.86 3.48 -8.04
N GLY A 54 4.98 4.30 -8.60
CA GLY A 54 3.60 4.42 -8.13
C GLY A 54 2.79 3.14 -8.30
N ALA A 55 2.95 2.46 -9.46
CA ALA A 55 2.33 1.17 -9.71
C ALA A 55 2.82 0.10 -8.71
N LEU A 56 4.11 0.09 -8.40
CA LEU A 56 4.68 -0.81 -7.40
C LEU A 56 4.04 -0.59 -6.02
N GLY A 57 3.90 0.65 -5.57
CA GLY A 57 3.22 0.99 -4.31
C GLY A 57 1.77 0.49 -4.29
N THR A 58 1.05 0.63 -5.41
CA THR A 58 -0.34 0.14 -5.54
C THR A 58 -0.41 -1.40 -5.48
N VAL A 59 0.50 -2.09 -6.14
CA VAL A 59 0.57 -3.57 -6.14
C VAL A 59 0.90 -4.09 -4.74
N MET A 60 1.83 -3.44 -4.03
CA MET A 60 2.16 -3.81 -2.65
C MET A 60 0.96 -3.63 -1.72
N ALA A 61 0.22 -2.53 -1.84
CA ALA A 61 -1.02 -2.34 -1.09
C ALA A 61 -2.06 -3.44 -1.41
N MET A 62 -2.24 -3.80 -2.68
CA MET A 62 -3.15 -4.86 -3.12
C MET A 62 -2.81 -6.22 -2.48
N ILE A 63 -1.54 -6.58 -2.38
CA ILE A 63 -1.08 -7.81 -1.72
C ILE A 63 -1.39 -7.76 -0.22
N GLY A 64 -1.29 -6.61 0.43
CA GLY A 64 -1.54 -6.43 1.86
C GLY A 64 -3.01 -6.57 2.28
N ILE A 65 -3.97 -6.17 1.41
CA ILE A 65 -5.41 -6.11 1.72
C ILE A 65 -5.98 -7.45 2.24
N PRO A 66 -5.80 -8.60 1.57
CA PRO A 66 -6.35 -9.87 2.03
C PRO A 66 -5.84 -10.27 3.41
N TYR A 67 -4.58 -9.94 3.73
CA TYR A 67 -3.96 -10.28 5.01
C TYR A 67 -4.45 -9.41 6.17
N VAL A 68 -4.68 -8.12 5.91
CA VAL A 68 -5.32 -7.23 6.88
C VAL A 68 -6.72 -7.75 7.22
N MET A 69 -7.45 -8.20 6.21
CA MET A 69 -8.83 -8.67 6.35
C MET A 69 -8.97 -10.15 6.77
N GLN A 70 -7.88 -10.88 6.93
CA GLN A 70 -7.90 -12.30 7.29
C GLN A 70 -8.62 -12.58 8.61
N SER A 71 -8.57 -11.67 9.59
CA SER A 71 -9.29 -11.79 10.85
C SER A 71 -10.80 -11.87 10.69
N PHE A 72 -11.33 -11.08 9.77
CA PHE A 72 -12.76 -11.08 9.49
C PHE A 72 -13.21 -12.40 8.89
N ARG A 73 -12.37 -13.03 8.06
CA ARG A 73 -12.67 -14.28 7.36
C ARG A 73 -12.78 -15.49 8.31
N TYR A 74 -12.00 -15.52 9.39
CA TYR A 74 -11.92 -16.69 10.29
C TYR A 74 -12.83 -16.60 11.51
N ARG A 75 -13.85 -15.73 11.53
CA ARG A 75 -14.76 -15.52 12.66
C ARG A 75 -14.06 -15.27 14.03
N MET A 76 -12.77 -14.95 14.00
CA MET A 76 -12.04 -14.55 15.20
C MET A 76 -12.52 -13.19 15.75
N TYR A 77 -13.29 -12.47 14.96
CA TYR A 77 -13.86 -11.16 15.30
C TYR A 77 -14.69 -11.18 16.59
N GLU A 78 -15.50 -12.22 16.81
CA GLU A 78 -16.32 -12.30 18.03
C GLU A 78 -15.47 -12.48 19.30
N MET A 79 -14.42 -13.29 19.22
CA MET A 79 -13.46 -13.46 20.32
C MET A 79 -12.61 -12.21 20.52
N GLU A 80 -12.23 -11.55 19.43
CA GLU A 80 -11.44 -10.31 19.44
C GLU A 80 -12.28 -9.12 19.97
N LYS A 81 -13.59 -9.08 19.68
CA LYS A 81 -14.52 -8.06 20.18
C LYS A 81 -14.82 -8.24 21.67
N ALA A 82 -14.85 -9.48 22.17
CA ALA A 82 -14.98 -9.77 23.59
C ALA A 82 -13.76 -9.33 24.41
N ALA A 83 -12.58 -9.29 23.81
CA ALA A 83 -11.39 -8.67 24.40
C ALA A 83 -11.48 -7.14 24.25
N LYS A 84 -11.80 -6.46 25.34
CA LYS A 84 -11.94 -5.00 25.43
C LYS A 84 -10.83 -4.26 24.64
N ASN A 85 -11.17 -3.56 23.54
CA ASN A 85 -10.25 -2.89 22.62
C ASN A 85 -9.29 -3.82 21.83
N GLY A 86 -9.51 -5.14 21.77
CA GLY A 86 -8.59 -6.08 21.11
C GLY A 86 -8.55 -5.94 19.59
N PHE A 87 -9.73 -5.76 18.98
CA PHE A 87 -9.86 -5.76 17.51
C PHE A 87 -9.13 -4.62 16.81
N ALA A 88 -9.37 -3.36 17.23
CA ALA A 88 -8.68 -2.20 16.61
C ALA A 88 -7.17 -2.28 16.82
N ARG A 89 -6.73 -2.71 17.98
CA ARG A 89 -5.31 -2.87 18.31
C ARG A 89 -4.65 -3.96 17.45
N MET A 90 -5.36 -5.05 17.18
CA MET A 90 -4.89 -6.13 16.32
C MET A 90 -4.83 -5.70 14.85
N LEU A 91 -5.86 -5.02 14.34
CA LEU A 91 -5.89 -4.46 13.00
C LEU A 91 -4.74 -3.46 12.79
N LEU A 92 -4.59 -2.51 13.71
CA LEU A 92 -3.50 -1.53 13.68
C LEU A 92 -2.12 -2.21 13.71
N SER A 93 -1.94 -3.25 14.55
CA SER A 93 -0.67 -3.97 14.62
C SER A 93 -0.31 -4.66 13.30
N ARG A 94 -1.29 -5.26 12.61
CA ARG A 94 -1.09 -5.86 11.29
C ARG A 94 -0.76 -4.82 10.23
N MET A 95 -1.49 -3.69 10.23
CA MET A 95 -1.17 -2.57 9.33
C MET A 95 0.25 -2.05 9.54
N VAL A 96 0.70 -1.92 10.80
CA VAL A 96 2.07 -1.50 11.13
C VAL A 96 3.09 -2.51 10.62
N VAL A 97 2.88 -3.81 10.83
CA VAL A 97 3.80 -4.85 10.36
C VAL A 97 3.90 -4.86 8.84
N LEU A 98 2.78 -4.73 8.12
CA LEU A 98 2.76 -4.62 6.66
C LEU A 98 3.49 -3.36 6.18
N SER A 99 3.24 -2.22 6.84
CA SER A 99 3.92 -0.96 6.53
C SER A 99 5.44 -1.04 6.69
N VAL A 100 5.95 -1.87 7.60
CA VAL A 100 7.40 -2.11 7.73
C VAL A 100 7.95 -2.81 6.48
N GLY A 101 7.26 -3.83 5.96
CA GLY A 101 7.63 -4.48 4.69
C GLY A 101 7.63 -3.52 3.51
N ASP A 102 6.60 -2.68 3.42
CA ASP A 102 6.51 -1.65 2.38
C ASP A 102 7.63 -0.60 2.50
N LEU A 103 7.98 -0.23 3.74
CA LEU A 103 9.07 0.71 4.01
C LEU A 103 10.43 0.13 3.59
N VAL A 104 10.68 -1.15 3.84
CA VAL A 104 11.90 -1.83 3.35
C VAL A 104 11.95 -1.81 1.83
N THR A 105 10.82 -2.09 1.17
CA THR A 105 10.74 -2.08 -0.30
C THR A 105 11.05 -0.70 -0.88
N VAL A 106 10.44 0.36 -0.33
CA VAL A 106 10.69 1.73 -0.82
C VAL A 106 12.13 2.17 -0.58
N LEU A 107 12.71 1.82 0.57
CA LEU A 107 14.12 2.15 0.86
C LEU A 107 15.08 1.48 -0.12
N LEU A 108 14.87 0.20 -0.45
CA LEU A 108 15.66 -0.50 -1.45
C LEU A 108 15.52 0.12 -2.84
N CYS A 109 14.29 0.43 -3.26
CA CYS A 109 14.05 1.15 -4.52
C CYS A 109 14.73 2.52 -4.53
N MET A 110 14.67 3.28 -3.43
CA MET A 110 15.36 4.56 -3.30
C MET A 110 16.87 4.43 -3.48
N ILE A 111 17.49 3.44 -2.82
CA ILE A 111 18.94 3.21 -2.92
C ILE A 111 19.32 2.92 -4.38
N VAL A 112 18.62 2.00 -5.05
CA VAL A 112 18.90 1.60 -6.43
C VAL A 112 18.70 2.77 -7.41
N ILE A 113 17.58 3.48 -7.31
CA ILE A 113 17.25 4.58 -8.23
C ILE A 113 18.16 5.79 -8.00
N SER A 114 18.45 6.11 -6.74
CA SER A 114 19.33 7.24 -6.38
C SER A 114 20.79 6.97 -6.74
N SER A 115 21.28 5.73 -6.58
CA SER A 115 22.65 5.36 -6.99
C SER A 115 22.90 5.55 -8.48
N LYS A 116 21.84 5.48 -9.29
CA LYS A 116 21.89 5.68 -10.74
C LYS A 116 21.58 7.13 -11.19
N ASN A 117 21.36 8.05 -10.24
CA ASN A 117 21.00 9.45 -10.50
C ASN A 117 19.75 9.67 -11.38
N TYR A 118 18.82 8.71 -11.43
CA TYR A 118 17.60 8.83 -12.22
C TYR A 118 16.57 9.78 -11.59
N ALA A 119 16.49 9.81 -10.25
CA ALA A 119 15.62 10.70 -9.50
C ALA A 119 16.15 10.94 -8.08
N SER A 120 15.75 12.06 -7.48
CA SER A 120 16.05 12.29 -6.07
C SER A 120 15.28 11.31 -5.17
N ALA A 121 15.92 10.88 -4.09
CA ALA A 121 15.33 9.95 -3.12
C ALA A 121 13.95 10.40 -2.61
N GLY A 122 13.79 11.72 -2.37
CA GLY A 122 12.51 12.29 -1.94
C GLY A 122 11.38 12.15 -2.97
N MET A 123 11.69 12.25 -4.27
CA MET A 123 10.69 12.03 -5.32
C MET A 123 10.24 10.57 -5.40
N VAL A 124 11.16 9.62 -5.29
CA VAL A 124 10.84 8.19 -5.28
C VAL A 124 9.91 7.85 -4.11
N LEU A 125 10.23 8.35 -2.93
CA LEU A 125 9.40 8.18 -1.74
C LEU A 125 7.99 8.76 -1.94
N LEU A 126 7.90 9.95 -2.52
CA LEU A 126 6.63 10.62 -2.78
C LEU A 126 5.75 9.82 -3.75
N TRP A 127 6.33 9.35 -4.87
CA TRP A 127 5.61 8.57 -5.87
C TRP A 127 5.12 7.22 -5.35
N TYR A 128 5.86 6.61 -4.41
CA TYR A 128 5.48 5.37 -3.78
C TYR A 128 4.41 5.55 -2.70
N LEU A 129 4.62 6.52 -1.80
CA LEU A 129 3.74 6.71 -0.65
C LEU A 129 2.37 7.30 -1.02
N ALA A 130 2.29 8.17 -2.02
CA ALA A 130 1.03 8.81 -2.39
C ALA A 130 -0.07 7.80 -2.76
N PRO A 131 0.12 6.84 -3.68
CA PRO A 131 -0.89 5.83 -3.99
C PRO A 131 -1.14 4.87 -2.82
N LEU A 132 -0.10 4.52 -2.06
CA LEU A 132 -0.23 3.63 -0.90
C LEU A 132 -1.12 4.22 0.19
N PHE A 133 -0.90 5.48 0.58
CA PHE A 133 -1.76 6.18 1.53
C PHE A 133 -3.18 6.42 1.01
N LEU A 134 -3.33 6.65 -0.29
CA LEU A 134 -4.63 6.84 -0.92
C LEU A 134 -5.48 5.57 -0.83
N ILE A 135 -4.90 4.41 -1.16
CA ILE A 135 -5.56 3.10 -1.00
C ILE A 135 -5.81 2.80 0.48
N GLY A 136 -4.81 2.99 1.33
CA GLY A 136 -4.95 2.79 2.77
C GLY A 136 -6.10 3.58 3.36
N SER A 137 -6.24 4.86 3.00
CA SER A 137 -7.36 5.70 3.45
C SER A 137 -8.71 5.21 2.91
N PHE A 138 -8.78 4.78 1.63
CA PHE A 138 -10.00 4.23 1.07
C PHE A 138 -10.41 2.94 1.77
N CYS A 139 -9.49 1.98 1.92
CA CYS A 139 -9.76 0.69 2.56
C CYS A 139 -10.20 0.86 4.02
N THR A 140 -9.51 1.69 4.80
CA THR A 140 -9.89 1.95 6.21
C THR A 140 -11.27 2.60 6.32
N GLY A 141 -11.59 3.56 5.46
CA GLY A 141 -12.90 4.20 5.42
C GLY A 141 -14.02 3.24 5.03
N TRP A 142 -13.75 2.30 4.11
CA TRP A 142 -14.71 1.29 3.70
C TRP A 142 -14.94 0.24 4.79
N MET A 143 -13.89 -0.21 5.46
CA MET A 143 -13.98 -1.15 6.59
C MET A 143 -14.86 -0.61 7.73
N GLN A 144 -14.76 0.66 8.08
CA GLN A 144 -15.61 1.29 9.10
C GLN A 144 -17.10 1.27 8.73
N LYS A 145 -17.44 1.38 7.45
CA LYS A 145 -18.84 1.31 6.99
C LYS A 145 -19.43 -0.09 7.10
N ILE A 146 -18.61 -1.11 6.98
CA ILE A 146 -19.05 -2.51 7.05
C ILE A 146 -19.23 -2.94 8.51
N GLU A 147 -18.35 -2.51 9.41
CA GLU A 147 -18.47 -2.79 10.85
C GLU A 147 -19.82 -2.33 11.43
N ALA A 148 -20.45 -1.33 10.81
CA ALA A 148 -21.76 -0.82 11.21
C ALA A 148 -22.96 -1.67 10.72
N LYS A 149 -22.78 -2.68 9.82
CA LYS A 149 -23.84 -3.50 9.25
C LYS A 149 -23.56 -4.99 9.52
N PHE A 150 -24.36 -5.60 10.38
CA PHE A 150 -24.25 -6.99 10.86
C PHE A 150 -24.72 -8.04 9.85
N ASP A 151 -23.81 -8.56 8.98
CA ASP A 151 -23.91 -9.93 8.45
C ASP A 151 -22.58 -10.33 7.79
N MET A 152 -21.82 -11.32 8.39
CA MET A 152 -20.35 -11.19 8.41
C MET A 152 -19.58 -11.91 7.31
N GLU A 153 -20.04 -13.01 6.73
CA GLU A 153 -19.19 -13.86 5.88
C GLU A 153 -19.16 -13.36 4.42
N ASP A 154 -20.33 -13.12 3.84
CA ASP A 154 -20.45 -12.61 2.46
C ASP A 154 -19.95 -11.18 2.32
N GLN A 155 -20.07 -10.38 3.38
CA GLN A 155 -19.64 -8.98 3.37
C GLN A 155 -18.13 -8.82 3.42
N THR A 156 -17.41 -9.73 4.08
CA THR A 156 -15.93 -9.69 4.12
C THR A 156 -15.33 -9.94 2.75
N LEU A 157 -15.85 -10.93 2.02
CA LEU A 157 -15.42 -11.21 0.65
C LEU A 157 -15.72 -10.04 -0.28
N ARG A 158 -16.91 -9.44 -0.18
CA ARG A 158 -17.28 -8.23 -0.95
C ARG A 158 -16.37 -7.05 -0.60
N CYS A 159 -15.99 -6.89 0.67
CA CYS A 159 -15.07 -5.83 1.08
C CYS A 159 -13.69 -6.01 0.45
N ILE A 160 -13.13 -7.22 0.46
CA ILE A 160 -11.86 -7.53 -0.19
C ILE A 160 -11.96 -7.20 -1.68
N GLN A 161 -13.01 -7.69 -2.36
CA GLN A 161 -13.22 -7.44 -3.79
C GLN A 161 -13.33 -5.94 -4.13
N ILE A 162 -14.02 -5.15 -3.29
CA ILE A 162 -14.14 -3.71 -3.49
C ILE A 162 -12.80 -3.01 -3.28
N CYS A 163 -12.02 -3.39 -2.27
CA CYS A 163 -10.70 -2.82 -2.03
C CYS A 163 -9.70 -3.22 -3.14
N GLU A 164 -9.72 -4.48 -3.59
CA GLU A 164 -8.91 -4.92 -4.74
C GLU A 164 -9.35 -4.21 -6.03
N GLY A 165 -10.66 -4.08 -6.24
CA GLY A 165 -11.22 -3.31 -7.37
C GLY A 165 -10.78 -1.84 -7.34
N ALA A 166 -10.70 -1.23 -6.17
CA ALA A 166 -10.18 0.13 -6.02
C ALA A 166 -8.68 0.23 -6.37
N CYS A 167 -7.87 -0.79 -6.01
CA CYS A 167 -6.46 -0.86 -6.42
C CYS A 167 -6.31 -0.95 -7.93
N VAL A 168 -7.10 -1.83 -8.57
CA VAL A 168 -7.12 -1.95 -10.04
C VAL A 168 -7.58 -0.64 -10.69
N GLY A 169 -8.64 -0.02 -10.16
CA GLY A 169 -9.11 1.30 -10.60
C GLY A 169 -8.04 2.39 -10.50
N LEU A 170 -7.26 2.39 -9.41
CA LEU A 170 -6.15 3.31 -9.24
C LEU A 170 -5.01 3.06 -10.23
N LEU A 171 -4.68 1.79 -10.51
CA LEU A 171 -3.69 1.45 -11.55
C LEU A 171 -4.13 1.94 -12.93
N ILE A 172 -5.40 1.74 -13.29
CA ILE A 172 -5.96 2.24 -14.54
C ILE A 172 -5.91 3.77 -14.57
N LEU A 173 -6.27 4.44 -13.48
CA LEU A 173 -6.21 5.90 -13.36
C LEU A 173 -4.77 6.40 -13.53
N GLN A 174 -3.79 5.78 -12.87
CA GLN A 174 -2.36 6.12 -13.03
C GLN A 174 -1.91 5.96 -14.48
N TYR A 175 -2.32 4.89 -15.15
CA TYR A 175 -2.00 4.66 -16.55
C TYR A 175 -2.64 5.72 -17.47
N LEU A 176 -3.91 6.08 -17.24
CA LEU A 176 -4.59 7.13 -18.00
C LEU A 176 -3.95 8.51 -17.77
N LEU A 177 -3.57 8.83 -16.53
CA LEU A 177 -2.84 10.05 -16.21
C LEU A 177 -1.47 10.09 -16.90
N TYR A 178 -0.77 8.94 -16.94
CA TYR A 178 0.50 8.82 -17.62
C TYR A 178 0.39 9.15 -19.14
N ILE A 179 -0.68 8.68 -19.80
CA ILE A 179 -0.90 8.91 -21.22
C ILE A 179 -1.45 10.31 -21.50
N LYS A 180 -2.50 10.71 -20.77
CA LYS A 180 -3.30 11.92 -21.09
C LYS A 180 -2.73 13.20 -20.50
N LEU A 181 -2.13 13.12 -19.31
CA LEU A 181 -1.68 14.29 -18.52
C LEU A 181 -0.23 14.14 -18.07
N PRO A 182 0.73 14.17 -19.00
CA PRO A 182 2.16 14.02 -18.69
C PRO A 182 2.69 15.08 -17.72
N SER A 183 2.08 16.27 -17.68
CA SER A 183 2.46 17.37 -16.79
C SER A 183 2.25 17.06 -15.31
N VAL A 184 1.32 16.16 -14.98
CA VAL A 184 1.05 15.75 -13.57
C VAL A 184 2.25 15.00 -13.00
N TYR A 185 2.91 14.15 -13.80
CA TYR A 185 4.08 13.40 -13.34
C TYR A 185 5.35 14.26 -13.22
N GLY A 186 5.42 15.38 -13.96
CA GLY A 186 6.51 16.35 -13.86
C GLY A 186 6.36 17.34 -12.70
N ASN A 187 5.17 17.51 -12.17
CA ASN A 187 4.89 18.50 -11.13
C ASN A 187 4.83 17.87 -9.74
N THR A 188 5.88 18.05 -8.95
CA THR A 188 6.01 17.53 -7.59
C THR A 188 4.89 18.04 -6.65
N GLY A 189 4.38 19.25 -6.90
CA GLY A 189 3.32 19.86 -6.09
C GLY A 189 2.02 19.04 -6.08
N TRP A 190 1.63 18.43 -7.18
CA TRP A 190 0.46 17.56 -7.26
C TRP A 190 0.59 16.33 -6.35
N TRP A 191 1.76 15.70 -6.36
CA TRP A 191 2.02 14.51 -5.56
C TRP A 191 2.05 14.81 -4.06
N ILE A 192 2.62 15.96 -3.68
CA ILE A 192 2.59 16.44 -2.29
C ILE A 192 1.15 16.70 -1.86
N GLY A 193 0.34 17.37 -2.70
CA GLY A 193 -1.07 17.61 -2.43
C GLY A 193 -1.86 16.33 -2.20
N ILE A 194 -1.69 15.33 -3.09
CA ILE A 194 -2.34 14.01 -2.97
C ILE A 194 -1.90 13.31 -1.67
N LEU A 195 -0.62 13.32 -1.36
CA LEU A 195 -0.08 12.70 -0.15
C LEU A 195 -0.65 13.34 1.12
N VAL A 196 -0.69 14.66 1.19
CA VAL A 196 -1.23 15.41 2.35
C VAL A 196 -2.71 15.11 2.55
N ILE A 197 -3.50 15.12 1.47
CA ILE A 197 -4.94 14.80 1.53
C ILE A 197 -5.15 13.35 1.99
N ALA A 198 -4.42 12.39 1.41
CA ALA A 198 -4.54 10.99 1.75
C ALA A 198 -4.09 10.69 3.19
N ALA A 199 -2.99 11.28 3.64
CA ALA A 199 -2.52 11.17 5.02
C ALA A 199 -3.50 11.81 6.01
N GLY A 200 -4.04 12.99 5.69
CA GLY A 200 -5.07 13.66 6.49
C GLY A 200 -6.34 12.82 6.62
N ALA A 201 -6.81 12.22 5.53
CA ALA A 201 -7.95 11.32 5.53
C ALA A 201 -7.71 10.08 6.40
N MET A 202 -6.52 9.48 6.31
CA MET A 202 -6.13 8.31 7.10
C MET A 202 -6.08 8.64 8.60
N LEU A 203 -5.51 9.79 8.98
CA LEU A 203 -5.47 10.25 10.37
C LEU A 203 -6.87 10.55 10.93
N TYR A 204 -7.73 11.17 10.12
CA TYR A 204 -9.11 11.46 10.51
C TYR A 204 -9.89 10.16 10.77
N GLN A 205 -9.75 9.17 9.91
CA GLN A 205 -10.39 7.87 10.07
C GLN A 205 -9.83 7.10 11.27
N GLY A 206 -8.53 7.13 11.49
CA GLY A 206 -7.88 6.52 12.66
C GLY A 206 -8.41 7.10 13.98
N LYS A 207 -8.57 8.42 14.08
CA LYS A 207 -9.19 9.07 15.25
C LYS A 207 -10.63 8.63 15.47
N LYS A 208 -11.42 8.50 14.39
CA LYS A 208 -12.81 8.05 14.48
C LYS A 208 -12.92 6.62 15.05
N VAL A 209 -12.03 5.71 14.67
CA VAL A 209 -11.98 4.34 15.21
C VAL A 209 -11.71 4.36 16.72
N ILE A 210 -10.79 5.18 17.19
CA ILE A 210 -10.43 5.28 18.60
C ILE A 210 -11.59 5.85 19.43
N ILE A 211 -12.29 6.88 18.91
CA ILE A 211 -13.40 7.54 19.64
C ILE A 211 -14.65 6.65 19.75
N ILE A 212 -14.94 5.83 18.74
CA ILE A 212 -16.10 4.92 18.76
C ILE A 212 -15.91 3.79 19.79
N GLN A 213 -14.67 3.50 20.18
CA GLN A 213 -14.33 2.41 21.09
C GLN A 213 -14.07 2.87 22.54
N SER A 214 -13.98 4.17 22.80
CA SER A 214 -13.92 4.74 24.15
C SER A 214 -15.30 4.94 24.74
#